data_61c3f248a3f732bb7315330d0fce243f
#
_entry.id   61c3f248a3f732bb7315330d0fce243f
#
_cell.length_a   1.000
_cell.length_b   1.000
_cell.length_c   1.000
_cell.angle_alpha   90.00
_cell.angle_beta   90.00
_cell.angle_gamma   90.00
#
_symmetry.space_group_name_H-M   'P 1'
#
loop_
_entity.id
_entity.type
_entity.pdbx_description
1 polymer ?
#
loop_
_entity_poly.entity_id
_entity_poly.type
_entity_poly.pdbx_seq_one_letter_code
_entity_poly.pdbx_strand_id
1 'polypeptide(L)'
;MEHELSGLFNVVHGAGLCALWGSWAAYVRPYHPKRFASFARQVMGIEEVNDDRCGTLGIQALVSFFKRVGMPVCITDLNVCIDEAIIQTMAQNCLLRSDSIGQLKRLSLQDIKAIYRKAGKVE
;
A
#
# COMPACT_ATOMS: atom_id res chain seq x y z
N MET A 1 -6.75 6.27 -2.10
CA MET A 1 -5.78 5.86 -3.15
C MET A 1 -6.35 4.82 -4.10
N GLU A 2 -7.01 3.80 -3.58
CA GLU A 2 -7.54 2.73 -4.44
C GLU A 2 -8.66 3.23 -5.36
N HIS A 3 -9.51 4.15 -4.90
CA HIS A 3 -10.60 4.69 -5.74
C HIS A 3 -10.11 5.28 -7.05
N GLU A 4 -8.88 5.79 -7.08
CA GLU A 4 -8.29 6.31 -8.31
C GLU A 4 -7.97 5.19 -9.31
N LEU A 5 -7.51 4.04 -8.81
CA LEU A 5 -7.29 2.86 -9.67
C LEU A 5 -8.61 2.37 -10.25
N SER A 6 -9.65 2.23 -9.43
CA SER A 6 -10.97 1.81 -9.90
C SER A 6 -11.56 2.79 -10.89
N GLY A 7 -11.40 4.09 -10.64
CA GLY A 7 -11.92 5.14 -11.51
C GLY A 7 -11.27 5.19 -12.87
N LEU A 8 -9.94 5.05 -12.94
CA LEU A 8 -9.21 5.14 -14.21
C LEU A 8 -9.20 3.82 -14.99
N PHE A 9 -9.12 2.68 -14.30
CA PHE A 9 -8.85 1.40 -14.95
C PHE A 9 -9.97 0.38 -14.74
N ASN A 10 -11.03 0.74 -14.02
CA ASN A 10 -12.18 -0.13 -13.79
C ASN A 10 -11.81 -1.47 -13.16
N VAL A 11 -10.86 -1.45 -12.20
CA VAL A 11 -10.47 -2.66 -11.47
C VAL A 11 -11.43 -2.91 -10.31
N VAL A 12 -11.52 -4.19 -9.89
CA VAL A 12 -12.33 -4.57 -8.73
C VAL A 12 -11.71 -3.95 -7.47
N HIS A 13 -12.53 -3.32 -6.63
CA HIS A 13 -12.07 -2.57 -5.45
C HIS A 13 -11.20 -3.40 -4.51
N GLY A 14 -11.63 -4.62 -4.18
CA GLY A 14 -10.86 -5.49 -3.29
C GLY A 14 -9.50 -5.87 -3.87
N ALA A 15 -9.44 -6.12 -5.18
CA ALA A 15 -8.18 -6.39 -5.86
C ALA A 15 -7.26 -5.17 -5.84
N GLY A 16 -7.82 -3.98 -6.06
CA GLY A 16 -7.06 -2.72 -5.98
C GLY A 16 -6.49 -2.47 -4.59
N LEU A 17 -7.27 -2.75 -3.55
CA LEU A 17 -6.79 -2.63 -2.17
C LEU A 17 -5.61 -3.55 -1.89
N CYS A 18 -5.69 -4.82 -2.30
CA CYS A 18 -4.60 -5.78 -2.13
C CYS A 18 -3.35 -5.34 -2.88
N ALA A 19 -3.52 -4.81 -4.08
CA ALA A 19 -2.40 -4.35 -4.93
C ALA A 19 -1.64 -3.18 -4.31
N LEU A 20 -2.30 -2.33 -3.51
CA LEU A 20 -1.69 -1.15 -2.88
C LEU A 20 -1.22 -1.42 -1.45
N TRP A 21 -1.82 -2.39 -0.77
CA TRP A 21 -1.65 -2.53 0.68
C TRP A 21 -0.20 -2.69 1.11
N GLY A 22 0.56 -3.56 0.43
CA GLY A 22 1.96 -3.83 0.81
C GLY A 22 2.85 -2.61 0.70
N SER A 23 2.70 -1.83 -0.37
CA SER A 23 3.48 -0.60 -0.58
C SER A 23 3.10 0.47 0.42
N TRP A 24 1.80 0.63 0.69
CA TRP A 24 1.31 1.57 1.70
C TRP A 24 1.83 1.20 3.09
N ALA A 25 1.68 -0.06 3.48
CA ALA A 25 2.09 -0.53 4.80
C ALA A 25 3.59 -0.36 5.01
N ALA A 26 4.41 -0.72 4.02
CA ALA A 26 5.86 -0.55 4.10
C ALA A 26 6.25 0.93 4.24
N TYR A 27 5.53 1.82 3.58
CA TYR A 27 5.78 3.26 3.64
C TYR A 27 5.41 3.86 5.00
N VAL A 28 4.27 3.44 5.56
CA VAL A 28 3.72 4.00 6.79
C VAL A 28 4.33 3.36 8.05
N ARG A 29 4.80 2.12 7.96
CA ARG A 29 5.34 1.37 9.11
C ARG A 29 6.36 2.13 9.95
N PRO A 30 7.37 2.83 9.37
CA PRO A 30 8.37 3.51 10.20
C PRO A 30 7.79 4.60 11.12
N TYR A 31 6.59 5.09 10.81
CA TYR A 31 5.90 6.11 11.62
C TYR A 31 5.07 5.51 12.74
N HIS A 32 4.78 4.20 12.70
CA HIS A 32 3.97 3.50 13.70
C HIS A 32 4.51 2.09 13.94
N PRO A 33 5.77 1.94 14.37
CA PRO A 33 6.40 0.62 14.47
C PRO A 33 5.69 -0.32 15.44
N LYS A 34 5.19 0.20 16.56
CA LYS A 34 4.51 -0.62 17.57
C LYS A 34 3.17 -1.15 17.06
N ARG A 35 2.45 -0.34 16.27
CA ARG A 35 1.16 -0.75 15.72
C ARG A 35 1.32 -1.90 14.72
N PHE A 36 2.30 -1.79 13.84
CA PHE A 36 2.57 -2.85 12.87
C PHE A 36 3.15 -4.10 13.53
N ALA A 37 3.95 -3.96 14.59
CA ALA A 37 4.43 -5.08 15.37
C ALA A 37 3.27 -5.81 16.06
N SER A 38 2.32 -5.07 16.64
CA SER A 38 1.14 -5.64 17.25
C SER A 38 0.29 -6.43 16.24
N PHE A 39 0.05 -5.86 15.07
CA PHE A 39 -0.61 -6.55 13.96
C PHE A 39 0.12 -7.85 13.61
N ALA A 40 1.45 -7.78 13.46
CA ALA A 40 2.24 -8.94 13.08
C ALA A 40 2.14 -10.06 14.10
N ARG A 41 2.21 -9.73 15.40
CA ARG A 41 2.15 -10.74 16.47
C ARG A 41 0.76 -11.32 16.65
N GLN A 42 -0.25 -10.45 16.68
CA GLN A 42 -1.62 -10.88 17.02
C GLN A 42 -2.37 -11.48 15.84
N VAL A 43 -2.14 -10.97 14.63
CA VAL A 43 -2.85 -11.42 13.44
C VAL A 43 -2.06 -12.45 12.64
N MET A 44 -0.77 -12.18 12.44
CA MET A 44 0.08 -13.02 11.59
C MET A 44 0.89 -14.06 12.38
N GLY A 45 0.88 -14.00 13.71
CA GLY A 45 1.58 -14.98 14.54
C GLY A 45 3.09 -14.87 14.50
N ILE A 46 3.63 -13.69 14.21
CA ILE A 46 5.08 -13.47 14.12
C ILE A 46 5.68 -13.41 15.52
N GLU A 47 6.72 -14.22 15.76
CA GLU A 47 7.45 -14.25 17.02
C GLU A 47 8.80 -13.54 16.84
N GLU A 48 8.78 -12.21 16.92
CA GLU A 48 9.98 -11.39 16.81
C GLU A 48 9.94 -10.29 17.88
N VAL A 49 11.02 -10.15 18.65
CA VAL A 49 11.09 -9.20 19.76
C VAL A 49 11.28 -7.77 19.25
N ASN A 50 12.08 -7.57 18.18
CA ASN A 50 12.32 -6.25 17.60
C ASN A 50 11.08 -5.78 16.85
N ASP A 51 10.52 -4.62 17.23
CA ASP A 51 9.28 -4.12 16.66
C ASP A 51 9.37 -3.82 15.17
N ASP A 52 10.48 -3.20 14.72
CA ASP A 52 10.64 -2.88 13.30
C ASP A 52 10.72 -4.13 12.44
N ARG A 53 11.50 -5.10 12.87
CA ARG A 53 11.63 -6.38 12.16
C ARG A 53 10.32 -7.15 12.20
N CYS A 54 9.65 -7.15 13.35
CA CYS A 54 8.37 -7.83 13.51
C CYS A 54 7.33 -7.27 12.56
N GLY A 55 7.19 -5.94 12.51
CA GLY A 55 6.26 -5.29 11.59
C GLY A 55 6.55 -5.60 10.13
N THR A 56 7.83 -5.58 9.75
CA THR A 56 8.26 -5.93 8.39
C THR A 56 7.88 -7.37 8.03
N LEU A 57 8.14 -8.31 8.94
CA LEU A 57 7.78 -9.72 8.73
C LEU A 57 6.26 -9.90 8.64
N GLY A 58 5.51 -9.17 9.43
CA GLY A 58 4.03 -9.21 9.38
C GLY A 58 3.48 -8.72 8.06
N ILE A 59 4.02 -7.63 7.52
CA ILE A 59 3.64 -7.10 6.22
C ILE A 59 3.96 -8.13 5.12
N GLN A 60 5.15 -8.71 5.14
CA GLN A 60 5.55 -9.75 4.20
C GLN A 60 4.65 -10.97 4.27
N ALA A 61 4.26 -11.37 5.49
CA ALA A 61 3.38 -12.52 5.70
C ALA A 61 2.00 -12.28 5.08
N LEU A 62 1.43 -11.08 5.23
CA LEU A 62 0.13 -10.79 4.64
C LEU A 62 0.20 -10.70 3.11
N VAL A 63 1.25 -10.09 2.57
CA VAL A 63 1.47 -10.04 1.12
C VAL A 63 1.61 -11.46 0.56
N SER A 64 2.34 -12.34 1.25
CA SER A 64 2.47 -13.74 0.86
C SER A 64 1.13 -14.47 0.90
N PHE A 65 0.31 -14.16 1.88
CA PHE A 65 -1.05 -14.71 1.96
C PHE A 65 -1.89 -14.27 0.76
N PHE A 66 -1.84 -12.98 0.39
CA PHE A 66 -2.56 -12.50 -0.79
C PHE A 66 -2.14 -13.27 -2.05
N LYS A 67 -0.84 -13.49 -2.23
CA LYS A 67 -0.33 -14.29 -3.36
C LYS A 67 -0.90 -15.70 -3.37
N ARG A 68 -0.92 -16.35 -2.20
CA ARG A 68 -1.40 -17.73 -2.09
C ARG A 68 -2.87 -17.88 -2.46
N VAL A 69 -3.68 -16.88 -2.13
CA VAL A 69 -5.12 -16.92 -2.45
C VAL A 69 -5.44 -16.32 -3.82
N GLY A 70 -4.41 -15.99 -4.61
CA GLY A 70 -4.58 -15.48 -5.97
C GLY A 70 -4.92 -14.00 -6.07
N MET A 71 -4.70 -13.22 -5.01
CA MET A 71 -4.93 -11.78 -5.04
C MET A 71 -3.70 -11.03 -5.56
N PRO A 72 -3.90 -9.90 -6.25
CA PRO A 72 -2.78 -9.08 -6.71
C PRO A 72 -2.04 -8.44 -5.53
N VAL A 73 -0.73 -8.28 -5.68
CA VAL A 73 0.13 -7.67 -4.65
C VAL A 73 0.85 -6.42 -5.15
N CYS A 74 0.65 -6.08 -6.42
CA CYS A 74 1.13 -4.83 -7.02
C CYS A 74 0.20 -4.45 -8.18
N ILE A 75 0.36 -3.21 -8.67
CA ILE A 75 -0.54 -2.69 -9.71
C ILE A 75 -0.40 -3.49 -11.03
N THR A 76 0.82 -3.94 -11.35
CA THR A 76 1.02 -4.73 -12.57
C THR A 76 0.27 -6.06 -12.55
N ASP A 77 0.00 -6.61 -11.37
CA ASP A 77 -0.80 -7.85 -11.24
C ASP A 77 -2.26 -7.62 -11.63
N LEU A 78 -2.70 -6.38 -11.71
CA LEU A 78 -4.05 -6.03 -12.18
C LEU A 78 -4.13 -5.93 -13.71
N ASN A 79 -3.06 -6.24 -14.42
CA ASN A 79 -2.92 -6.05 -15.86
C ASN A 79 -3.05 -4.57 -16.26
N VAL A 80 -2.58 -3.69 -15.40
CA VAL A 80 -2.60 -2.24 -15.58
C VAL A 80 -1.16 -1.74 -15.53
N CYS A 81 -0.80 -0.89 -16.50
CA CYS A 81 0.49 -0.22 -16.52
C CYS A 81 0.29 1.26 -16.16
N ILE A 82 1.08 1.75 -15.23
CA ILE A 82 1.06 3.15 -14.85
C ILE A 82 2.42 3.78 -15.13
N ASP A 83 2.40 5.04 -15.58
CA ASP A 83 3.60 5.84 -15.78
C ASP A 83 3.59 7.04 -14.84
N GLU A 84 4.62 7.88 -14.90
CA GLU A 84 4.72 9.03 -14.01
C GLU A 84 3.56 10.02 -14.21
N ALA A 85 3.05 10.18 -15.42
CA ALA A 85 1.92 11.08 -15.69
C ALA A 85 0.65 10.56 -15.02
N ILE A 86 0.40 9.25 -15.08
CA ILE A 86 -0.75 8.62 -14.43
C ILE A 86 -0.60 8.71 -12.91
N ILE A 87 0.59 8.46 -12.38
CA ILE A 87 0.88 8.58 -10.94
C ILE A 87 0.59 10.01 -10.47
N GLN A 88 1.03 11.02 -11.21
CA GLN A 88 0.80 12.42 -10.89
C GLN A 88 -0.70 12.71 -10.85
N THR A 89 -1.45 12.27 -11.85
CA THR A 89 -2.89 12.47 -11.94
C THR A 89 -3.62 11.82 -10.77
N MET A 90 -3.30 10.56 -10.47
CA MET A 90 -3.94 9.85 -9.36
C MET A 90 -3.63 10.51 -8.02
N ALA A 91 -2.39 10.92 -7.80
CA ALA A 91 -1.99 11.56 -6.57
C ALA A 91 -2.68 12.91 -6.38
N GLN A 92 -2.77 13.71 -7.45
CA GLN A 92 -3.48 14.99 -7.41
C GLN A 92 -4.95 14.79 -7.10
N ASN A 93 -5.59 13.79 -7.70
CA ASN A 93 -6.99 13.48 -7.45
C ASN A 93 -7.24 13.06 -6.00
N CYS A 94 -6.29 12.36 -5.37
CA CYS A 94 -6.39 12.01 -3.95
C CYS A 94 -6.48 13.24 -3.05
N LEU A 95 -5.93 14.37 -3.49
CA LEU A 95 -5.80 15.58 -2.68
C LEU A 95 -6.74 16.72 -3.14
N LEU A 96 -7.81 16.40 -3.89
CA LEU A 96 -8.75 17.44 -4.36
C LEU A 96 -9.43 18.19 -3.25
N ARG A 97 -9.61 17.59 -2.07
CA ARG A 97 -10.33 18.17 -0.95
C ARG A 97 -9.48 18.46 0.29
N SER A 98 -8.19 18.10 0.25
CA SER A 98 -7.32 18.24 1.41
C SER A 98 -5.85 18.21 0.96
N ASP A 99 -4.97 18.83 1.72
CA ASP A 99 -3.53 18.82 1.44
C ASP A 99 -2.89 17.46 1.74
N SER A 100 -3.59 16.60 2.46
CA SER A 100 -3.07 15.27 2.82
C SER A 100 -4.22 14.32 3.10
N ILE A 101 -3.96 13.01 3.01
CA ILE A 101 -4.93 11.96 3.33
C ILE A 101 -4.31 10.97 4.30
N GLY A 102 -5.15 10.15 4.91
CA GLY A 102 -4.72 9.07 5.80
C GLY A 102 -4.78 9.46 7.27
N GLN A 103 -4.95 8.46 8.13
CA GLN A 103 -5.07 8.65 9.58
C GLN A 103 -3.80 8.23 10.34
N LEU A 104 -3.18 7.11 9.96
CA LEU A 104 -1.94 6.65 10.60
C LEU A 104 -0.78 7.60 10.33
N LYS A 105 -0.69 8.10 9.10
CA LYS A 105 0.25 9.12 8.69
C LYS A 105 -0.46 10.00 7.67
N ARG A 106 -0.41 11.32 7.87
CA ARG A 106 -0.94 12.24 6.86
C ARG A 106 -0.02 12.19 5.63
N LEU A 107 -0.56 11.73 4.53
CA LEU A 107 0.19 11.53 3.29
C LEU A 107 0.06 12.77 2.40
N SER A 108 1.20 13.38 2.09
CA SER A 108 1.30 14.49 1.15
C SER A 108 1.30 13.99 -0.29
N LEU A 109 1.32 14.91 -1.25
CA LEU A 109 1.42 14.56 -2.67
C LEU A 109 2.63 13.65 -2.95
N GLN A 110 3.80 14.01 -2.39
CA GLN A 110 5.02 13.23 -2.60
C GLN A 110 4.95 11.85 -1.97
N ASP A 111 4.33 11.75 -0.79
CA ASP A 111 4.11 10.46 -0.12
C ASP A 111 3.23 9.55 -0.99
N ILE A 112 2.12 10.08 -1.49
CA ILE A 112 1.17 9.33 -2.32
C ILE A 112 1.83 8.85 -3.61
N LYS A 113 2.61 9.73 -4.25
CA LYS A 113 3.35 9.37 -5.47
C LYS A 113 4.35 8.26 -5.20
N ALA A 114 5.08 8.33 -4.08
CA ALA A 114 6.05 7.31 -3.70
C ALA A 114 5.38 5.94 -3.51
N ILE A 115 4.22 5.91 -2.88
CA ILE A 115 3.47 4.66 -2.67
C ILE A 115 2.99 4.08 -4.00
N TYR A 116 2.41 4.90 -4.89
CA TYR A 116 1.98 4.43 -6.21
C TYR A 116 3.16 3.93 -7.05
N ARG A 117 4.27 4.66 -7.02
CA ARG A 117 5.47 4.28 -7.77
C ARG A 117 5.98 2.90 -7.35
N LYS A 118 6.02 2.67 -6.05
CA LYS A 118 6.44 1.38 -5.49
C LYS A 118 5.43 0.27 -5.82
N ALA A 119 4.14 0.56 -5.70
CA ALA A 119 3.09 -0.40 -6.02
C ALA A 119 3.06 -0.76 -7.51
N GLY A 120 3.38 0.18 -8.38
CA GLY A 120 3.48 -0.03 -9.82
C GLY A 120 4.81 -0.61 -10.27
N LYS A 121 5.77 -0.72 -9.35
CA LYS A 121 7.16 -1.10 -9.67
C LYS A 121 7.80 -0.20 -10.72
N VAL A 122 7.43 1.07 -10.69
CA VAL A 122 8.03 2.09 -11.56
C VAL A 122 9.29 2.58 -10.85
N GLU A 123 10.44 2.40 -11.48
CA GLU A 123 11.74 2.79 -10.95
C GLU A 123 12.15 4.20 -11.38
#